data_d427288dcb28985e2e32d831295f748e
#
_entry.id   d427288dcb28985e2e32d831295f748e
#
_cell.length_a   1.000
_cell.length_b   1.000
_cell.length_c   1.000
_cell.angle_alpha   90.00
_cell.angle_beta   90.00
_cell.angle_gamma   90.00
#
_symmetry.space_group_name_H-M   'P 1'
#
loop_
_entity.id
_entity.type
_entity.pdbx_description
1 polymer ?
#
loop_
_entity_poly.entity_id
_entity_poly.type
_entity_poly.pdbx_seq_one_letter_code
_entity_poly.pdbx_strand_id
1 'polypeptide(L)'
;MTTDYNKHGVARQYQQAKQQPWRHRVEAYSFLRCIGDLAGKSVVDMACGEGHFTRQLKLGGARTVMGFDVSERMVELARAQEADDPTGIEYVVHDARELAVDRAFDLAVSAWLLVYAREREELARMCRGIASWLRPGGRFVTFTTNPDLYLFQPRGDFRPYGFEVLVEDQVYEGAPITWRIHMDDTVLVIENYYLP
;
A
#
# COMPACT_ATOMS: atom_id res chain seq x y z
N MET A 1 16.07 8.31 4.10
CA MET A 1 15.79 8.18 2.64
C MET A 1 14.58 7.31 2.48
N THR A 2 13.61 7.68 1.65
CA THR A 2 12.44 6.82 1.36
C THR A 2 12.89 5.59 0.58
N THR A 3 12.30 4.43 0.84
CA THR A 3 12.59 3.19 0.12
C THR A 3 12.37 3.37 -1.39
N ASP A 4 13.38 3.10 -2.18
CA ASP A 4 13.32 3.23 -3.64
C ASP A 4 12.92 1.87 -4.27
N TYR A 5 11.65 1.73 -4.58
CA TYR A 5 11.08 0.53 -5.18
C TYR A 5 11.45 0.32 -6.66
N ASN A 6 12.10 1.29 -7.32
CA ASN A 6 12.63 1.11 -8.66
C ASN A 6 13.93 0.29 -8.69
N LYS A 7 14.61 0.14 -7.54
CA LYS A 7 15.79 -0.71 -7.45
C LYS A 7 15.43 -2.18 -7.65
N HIS A 8 16.13 -2.85 -8.55
CA HIS A 8 15.82 -4.20 -9.02
C HIS A 8 15.67 -5.26 -7.90
N GLY A 9 16.45 -5.17 -6.82
CA GLY A 9 16.36 -6.10 -5.68
C GLY A 9 15.16 -5.81 -4.76
N VAL A 10 14.81 -4.53 -4.55
CA VAL A 10 13.79 -4.11 -3.58
C VAL A 10 12.39 -4.58 -3.99
N ALA A 11 12.01 -4.41 -5.25
CA ALA A 11 10.70 -4.85 -5.74
C ALA A 11 10.50 -6.37 -5.57
N ARG A 12 11.52 -7.20 -5.88
CA ARG A 12 11.47 -8.64 -5.65
C ARG A 12 11.39 -9.01 -4.17
N GLN A 13 12.18 -8.37 -3.32
CA GLN A 13 12.12 -8.58 -1.88
C GLN A 13 10.74 -8.22 -1.32
N TYR A 14 10.14 -7.14 -1.81
CA TYR A 14 8.77 -6.76 -1.43
C TYR A 14 7.75 -7.82 -1.81
N GLN A 15 7.83 -8.37 -3.03
CA GLN A 15 6.99 -9.46 -3.49
C GLN A 15 7.15 -10.73 -2.62
N GLN A 16 8.38 -11.10 -2.25
CA GLN A 16 8.64 -12.20 -1.32
C GLN A 16 8.07 -11.92 0.08
N ALA A 17 8.24 -10.69 0.58
CA ALA A 17 7.70 -10.29 1.88
C ALA A 17 6.17 -10.39 1.94
N LYS A 18 5.45 -10.25 0.82
CA LYS A 18 3.99 -10.47 0.75
C LYS A 18 3.59 -11.93 1.02
N GLN A 19 4.51 -12.89 0.89
CA GLN A 19 4.24 -14.31 1.18
C GLN A 19 4.26 -14.63 2.69
N GLN A 20 4.61 -13.69 3.54
CA GLN A 20 4.60 -13.91 5.00
C GLN A 20 3.18 -14.26 5.49
N PRO A 21 3.04 -15.30 6.36
CA PRO A 21 1.72 -15.79 6.78
C PRO A 21 0.80 -14.73 7.40
N TRP A 22 1.35 -13.78 8.15
CA TRP A 22 0.57 -12.71 8.77
C TRP A 22 0.00 -11.72 7.72
N ARG A 23 0.69 -11.52 6.60
CA ARG A 23 0.18 -10.67 5.51
C ARG A 23 -1.04 -11.29 4.84
N HIS A 24 -1.01 -12.60 4.58
CA HIS A 24 -2.17 -13.28 4.00
C HIS A 24 -3.33 -13.44 4.99
N ARG A 25 -3.03 -13.84 6.22
CA ARG A 25 -4.08 -14.23 7.18
C ARG A 25 -4.67 -13.06 7.95
N VAL A 26 -3.90 -12.02 8.22
CA VAL A 26 -4.35 -10.87 9.02
C VAL A 26 -4.57 -9.65 8.13
N GLU A 27 -3.52 -9.24 7.39
CA GLU A 27 -3.56 -8.03 6.56
C GLU A 27 -4.61 -8.16 5.45
N ALA A 28 -4.49 -9.17 4.58
CA ALA A 28 -5.40 -9.36 3.46
C ALA A 28 -6.85 -9.63 3.92
N TYR A 29 -7.03 -10.50 4.91
CA TYR A 29 -8.35 -10.80 5.45
C TYR A 29 -9.04 -9.54 6.01
N SER A 30 -8.34 -8.77 6.84
CA SER A 30 -8.90 -7.57 7.46
C SER A 30 -9.21 -6.49 6.42
N PHE A 31 -8.31 -6.29 5.46
CA PHE A 31 -8.47 -5.30 4.41
C PHE A 31 -9.66 -5.60 3.51
N LEU A 32 -9.74 -6.81 2.99
CA LEU A 32 -10.87 -7.23 2.12
C LEU A 32 -12.20 -7.20 2.88
N ARG A 33 -12.21 -7.56 4.15
CA ARG A 33 -13.41 -7.46 4.98
C ARG A 33 -13.88 -6.01 5.19
N CYS A 34 -12.96 -5.07 5.39
CA CYS A 34 -13.27 -3.64 5.48
C CYS A 34 -13.78 -3.06 4.15
N ILE A 35 -13.24 -3.53 3.04
CA ILE A 35 -13.68 -3.16 1.69
C ILE A 35 -15.13 -3.59 1.47
N GLY A 36 -15.49 -4.80 1.85
CA GLY A 36 -16.84 -5.35 1.76
C GLY A 36 -17.21 -5.76 0.34
N ASP A 37 -18.48 -5.67 -0.01
CA ASP A 37 -19.01 -6.10 -1.30
C ASP A 37 -18.43 -5.29 -2.46
N LEU A 38 -17.91 -5.99 -3.47
CA LEU A 38 -17.28 -5.45 -4.68
C LEU A 38 -18.16 -5.58 -5.94
N ALA A 39 -19.28 -6.30 -5.84
CA ALA A 39 -20.10 -6.61 -7.02
C ALA A 39 -20.53 -5.34 -7.77
N GLY A 40 -20.22 -5.28 -9.05
CA GLY A 40 -20.58 -4.18 -9.94
C GLY A 40 -19.82 -2.87 -9.75
N LYS A 41 -18.90 -2.78 -8.78
CA LYS A 41 -18.15 -1.56 -8.49
C LYS A 41 -16.94 -1.36 -9.41
N SER A 42 -16.66 -0.10 -9.71
CA SER A 42 -15.38 0.35 -10.24
C SER A 42 -14.44 0.69 -9.08
N VAL A 43 -13.23 0.12 -9.09
CA VAL A 43 -12.27 0.22 -7.99
C VAL A 43 -10.93 0.72 -8.50
N VAL A 44 -10.31 1.66 -7.78
CA VAL A 44 -8.92 2.07 -7.98
C VAL A 44 -8.08 1.66 -6.77
N ASP A 45 -6.98 0.95 -7.02
CA ASP A 45 -5.98 0.56 -6.01
C ASP A 45 -4.75 1.47 -6.13
N MET A 46 -4.55 2.30 -5.12
CA MET A 46 -3.53 3.34 -5.08
C MET A 46 -2.30 2.87 -4.34
N ALA A 47 -1.12 3.05 -4.92
CA ALA A 47 0.13 2.41 -4.51
C ALA A 47 -0.03 0.87 -4.57
N CYS A 48 -0.49 0.37 -5.71
CA CYS A 48 -0.84 -1.03 -5.93
C CYS A 48 0.35 -1.99 -5.86
N GLY A 49 1.58 -1.47 -5.92
CA GLY A 49 2.79 -2.28 -6.02
C GLY A 49 2.73 -3.20 -7.25
N GLU A 50 3.11 -4.46 -7.06
CA GLU A 50 3.06 -5.49 -8.10
C GLU A 50 1.64 -6.08 -8.33
N GLY A 51 0.59 -5.45 -7.77
CA GLY A 51 -0.80 -5.83 -8.04
C GLY A 51 -1.39 -6.90 -7.12
N HIS A 52 -0.75 -7.21 -5.99
CA HIS A 52 -1.21 -8.27 -5.08
C HIS A 52 -2.67 -8.08 -4.61
N PHE A 53 -3.02 -6.91 -4.09
CA PHE A 53 -4.40 -6.62 -3.69
C PHE A 53 -5.29 -6.30 -4.89
N THR A 54 -4.77 -5.64 -5.90
CA THR A 54 -5.49 -5.28 -7.13
C THR A 54 -6.15 -6.50 -7.78
N ARG A 55 -5.40 -7.60 -7.88
CA ARG A 55 -5.92 -8.88 -8.41
C ARG A 55 -6.99 -9.48 -7.50
N GLN A 56 -6.81 -9.41 -6.18
CA GLN A 56 -7.83 -9.90 -5.24
C GLN A 56 -9.14 -9.11 -5.32
N LEU A 57 -9.09 -7.79 -5.55
CA LEU A 57 -10.26 -6.95 -5.77
C LEU A 57 -11.02 -7.37 -7.03
N LYS A 58 -10.29 -7.67 -8.10
CA LYS A 58 -10.89 -8.14 -9.35
C LYS A 58 -11.54 -9.50 -9.20
N LEU A 59 -10.84 -10.45 -8.60
CA LEU A 59 -11.34 -11.80 -8.30
C LEU A 59 -12.50 -11.77 -7.30
N GLY A 60 -12.55 -10.77 -6.42
CA GLY A 60 -13.64 -10.52 -5.47
C GLY A 60 -14.90 -9.95 -6.11
N GLY A 61 -14.97 -9.80 -7.45
CA GLY A 61 -16.17 -9.44 -8.19
C GLY A 61 -16.28 -7.97 -8.60
N ALA A 62 -15.22 -7.17 -8.45
CA ALA A 62 -15.23 -5.81 -8.96
C ALA A 62 -15.41 -5.79 -10.50
N ARG A 63 -16.32 -4.93 -10.98
CA ARG A 63 -16.60 -4.79 -12.43
C ARG A 63 -15.37 -4.34 -13.19
N THR A 64 -14.76 -3.27 -12.73
CA THR A 64 -13.51 -2.74 -13.28
C THR A 64 -12.53 -2.46 -12.16
N VAL A 65 -11.26 -2.77 -12.37
CA VAL A 65 -10.19 -2.47 -11.43
C VAL A 65 -9.05 -1.80 -12.17
N MET A 66 -8.52 -0.75 -11.57
CA MET A 66 -7.32 -0.07 -12.00
C MET A 66 -6.35 -0.04 -10.83
N GLY A 67 -5.08 -0.36 -11.08
CA GLY A 67 -4.00 -0.17 -10.13
C GLY A 67 -3.04 0.91 -10.60
N PHE A 68 -2.57 1.75 -9.69
CA PHE A 68 -1.46 2.63 -9.98
C PHE A 68 -0.40 2.65 -8.87
N ASP A 69 0.84 2.85 -9.27
CA ASP A 69 1.96 3.03 -8.37
C ASP A 69 2.92 4.08 -8.94
N VAL A 70 3.65 4.77 -8.06
CA VAL A 70 4.67 5.73 -8.47
C VAL A 70 5.92 5.02 -9.00
N SER A 71 6.16 3.78 -8.60
CA SER A 71 7.27 2.97 -9.06
C SER A 71 6.97 2.32 -10.41
N GLU A 72 7.68 2.75 -11.44
CA GLU A 72 7.63 2.13 -12.76
C GLU A 72 7.93 0.63 -12.69
N ARG A 73 8.90 0.24 -11.87
CA ARG A 73 9.27 -1.17 -11.69
C ARG A 73 8.16 -2.01 -11.08
N MET A 74 7.42 -1.49 -10.11
CA MET A 74 6.27 -2.17 -9.53
C MET A 74 5.16 -2.36 -10.57
N VAL A 75 4.86 -1.32 -11.35
CA VAL A 75 3.87 -1.37 -12.43
C VAL A 75 4.27 -2.37 -13.52
N GLU A 76 5.55 -2.45 -13.87
CA GLU A 76 6.05 -3.47 -14.81
C GLU A 76 5.79 -4.90 -14.30
N LEU A 77 6.06 -5.17 -13.02
CA LEU A 77 5.78 -6.47 -12.41
C LEU A 77 4.28 -6.79 -12.41
N ALA A 78 3.44 -5.81 -12.10
CA ALA A 78 1.99 -5.97 -12.13
C ALA A 78 1.49 -6.28 -13.55
N ARG A 79 1.98 -5.54 -14.56
CA ARG A 79 1.65 -5.78 -15.97
C ARG A 79 2.14 -7.13 -16.48
N ALA A 80 3.33 -7.58 -16.04
CA ALA A 80 3.84 -8.90 -16.40
C ALA A 80 2.92 -10.02 -15.87
N GLN A 81 2.48 -9.93 -14.61
CA GLN A 81 1.52 -10.88 -14.05
C GLN A 81 0.17 -10.84 -14.78
N GLU A 82 -0.30 -9.65 -15.16
CA GLU A 82 -1.55 -9.50 -15.91
C GLU A 82 -1.45 -10.07 -17.32
N ALA A 83 -0.27 -10.01 -17.94
CA ALA A 83 -0.04 -10.62 -19.25
C ALA A 83 -0.01 -12.16 -19.17
N ASP A 84 0.54 -12.73 -18.08
CA ASP A 84 0.62 -14.18 -17.86
C ASP A 84 -0.76 -14.79 -17.51
N ASP A 85 -1.57 -14.05 -16.72
CA ASP A 85 -2.90 -14.48 -16.29
C ASP A 85 -3.88 -13.29 -16.36
N PRO A 86 -4.46 -13.01 -17.54
CA PRO A 86 -5.28 -11.83 -17.78
C PRO A 86 -6.58 -11.82 -17.00
N THR A 87 -6.82 -10.76 -16.25
CA THR A 87 -8.06 -10.50 -15.51
C THR A 87 -8.79 -9.24 -15.96
N GLY A 88 -8.19 -8.45 -16.86
CA GLY A 88 -8.72 -7.19 -17.36
C GLY A 88 -8.47 -6.01 -16.42
N ILE A 89 -7.36 -6.04 -15.67
CA ILE A 89 -6.91 -4.94 -14.81
C ILE A 89 -6.05 -3.99 -15.63
N GLU A 90 -6.29 -2.69 -15.48
CA GLU A 90 -5.41 -1.64 -16.01
C GLU A 90 -4.38 -1.25 -14.95
N TYR A 91 -3.09 -1.21 -15.31
CA TYR A 91 -2.01 -0.74 -14.45
C TYR A 91 -1.31 0.47 -15.05
N VAL A 92 -1.16 1.57 -14.27
CA VAL A 92 -0.53 2.80 -14.73
C VAL A 92 0.51 3.30 -13.72
N VAL A 93 1.52 4.03 -14.21
CA VAL A 93 2.44 4.77 -13.36
C VAL A 93 1.79 6.12 -13.04
N HIS A 94 1.56 6.39 -11.75
CA HIS A 94 0.95 7.65 -11.31
C HIS A 94 1.28 7.93 -9.84
N ASP A 95 1.42 9.20 -9.50
CA ASP A 95 1.65 9.65 -8.12
C ASP A 95 0.31 9.96 -7.43
N ALA A 96 0.06 9.34 -6.28
CA ALA A 96 -1.15 9.55 -5.50
C ALA A 96 -1.36 11.00 -5.01
N ARG A 97 -0.33 11.84 -5.08
CA ARG A 97 -0.39 13.28 -4.76
C ARG A 97 -0.93 14.13 -5.91
N GLU A 98 -1.02 13.57 -7.09
CA GLU A 98 -1.55 14.22 -8.28
C GLU A 98 -3.05 14.00 -8.40
N LEU A 99 -3.74 14.99 -9.00
CA LEU A 99 -5.18 14.90 -9.21
C LEU A 99 -5.50 13.97 -10.39
N ALA A 100 -6.61 13.25 -10.28
CA ALA A 100 -7.16 12.46 -11.38
C ALA A 100 -7.61 13.35 -12.53
N VAL A 101 -7.51 12.80 -13.73
CA VAL A 101 -8.07 13.40 -14.94
C VAL A 101 -9.22 12.51 -15.45
N ASP A 102 -10.43 13.05 -15.43
CA ASP A 102 -11.65 12.45 -16.02
C ASP A 102 -11.99 11.00 -15.59
N ARG A 103 -11.66 10.61 -14.35
CA ARG A 103 -12.03 9.30 -13.82
C ARG A 103 -12.77 9.42 -12.51
N ALA A 104 -13.81 8.58 -12.34
CA ALA A 104 -14.62 8.56 -11.12
C ALA A 104 -14.93 7.11 -10.72
N PHE A 105 -14.34 6.67 -9.62
CA PHE A 105 -14.51 5.33 -9.08
C PHE A 105 -15.52 5.28 -7.93
N ASP A 106 -16.17 4.13 -7.78
CA ASP A 106 -17.04 3.85 -6.63
C ASP A 106 -16.25 3.69 -5.34
N LEU A 107 -15.04 3.15 -5.47
CA LEU A 107 -14.17 2.80 -4.36
C LEU A 107 -12.71 3.08 -4.72
N ALA A 108 -12.01 3.78 -3.85
CA ALA A 108 -10.56 3.84 -3.81
C ALA A 108 -10.05 3.00 -2.66
N VAL A 109 -8.97 2.26 -2.88
CA VAL A 109 -8.31 1.51 -1.82
C VAL A 109 -6.81 1.80 -1.82
N SER A 110 -6.16 1.64 -0.68
CA SER A 110 -4.70 1.61 -0.60
C SER A 110 -4.23 0.78 0.58
N ALA A 111 -3.14 0.05 0.39
CA ALA A 111 -2.43 -0.61 1.46
C ALA A 111 -1.06 0.06 1.64
N TRP A 112 -0.78 0.64 2.81
CA TRP A 112 0.51 1.23 3.15
C TRP A 112 0.92 2.48 2.36
N LEU A 113 -0.04 3.26 1.80
CA LEU A 113 0.26 4.50 1.09
C LEU A 113 0.53 5.66 2.04
N LEU A 114 -0.36 5.89 3.01
CA LEU A 114 -0.36 7.14 3.80
C LEU A 114 0.86 7.26 4.73
N VAL A 115 1.50 6.14 5.08
CA VAL A 115 2.73 6.10 5.90
C VAL A 115 3.95 6.73 5.24
N TYR A 116 3.88 7.04 3.93
CA TYR A 116 4.97 7.70 3.21
C TYR A 116 4.90 9.22 3.23
N ALA A 117 3.81 9.79 3.74
CA ALA A 117 3.75 11.23 3.97
C ALA A 117 4.71 11.65 5.10
N ARG A 118 5.55 12.66 4.84
CA ARG A 118 6.54 13.16 5.81
C ARG A 118 6.01 14.27 6.68
N GLU A 119 5.01 14.96 6.18
CA GLU A 119 4.40 16.14 6.82
C GLU A 119 2.90 16.19 6.51
N ARG A 120 2.16 16.94 7.33
CA ARG A 120 0.70 17.06 7.18
C ARG A 120 0.28 17.61 5.83
N GLU A 121 1.05 18.51 5.25
CA GLU A 121 0.73 19.06 3.92
C GLU A 121 0.88 18.00 2.82
N GLU A 122 1.87 17.12 2.91
CA GLU A 122 2.02 15.98 1.99
C GLU A 122 0.86 14.99 2.14
N LEU A 123 0.49 14.66 3.39
CA LEU A 123 -0.69 13.84 3.66
C LEU A 123 -1.97 14.48 3.10
N ALA A 124 -2.15 15.78 3.29
CA ALA A 124 -3.28 16.51 2.75
C ALA A 124 -3.31 16.48 1.20
N ARG A 125 -2.15 16.59 0.55
CA ARG A 125 -2.05 16.42 -0.91
C ARG A 125 -2.44 15.02 -1.35
N MET A 126 -1.97 13.97 -0.67
CA MET A 126 -2.40 12.60 -0.95
C MET A 126 -3.91 12.44 -0.79
N CYS A 127 -4.49 12.96 0.29
CA CYS A 127 -5.94 12.91 0.52
C CYS A 127 -6.74 13.65 -0.58
N ARG A 128 -6.27 14.81 -1.04
CA ARG A 128 -6.88 15.51 -2.18
C ARG A 128 -6.77 14.71 -3.48
N GLY A 129 -5.59 14.12 -3.74
CA GLY A 129 -5.37 13.22 -4.86
C GLY A 129 -6.35 12.05 -4.81
N ILE A 130 -6.42 11.33 -3.70
CA ILE A 130 -7.34 10.21 -3.49
C ILE A 130 -8.80 10.62 -3.74
N ALA A 131 -9.22 11.75 -3.17
CA ALA A 131 -10.59 12.24 -3.31
C ALA A 131 -10.96 12.56 -4.78
N SER A 132 -9.99 13.01 -5.57
CA SER A 132 -10.21 13.33 -6.99
C SER A 132 -10.51 12.10 -7.88
N TRP A 133 -10.12 10.91 -7.43
CA TRP A 133 -10.43 9.66 -8.13
C TRP A 133 -11.82 9.12 -7.82
N LEU A 134 -12.48 9.64 -6.79
CA LEU A 134 -13.77 9.15 -6.33
C LEU A 134 -14.92 9.97 -6.92
N ARG A 135 -15.99 9.29 -7.32
CA ARG A 135 -17.25 9.95 -7.61
C ARG A 135 -17.89 10.51 -6.32
N PRO A 136 -18.83 11.46 -6.41
CA PRO A 136 -19.61 11.88 -5.24
C PRO A 136 -20.25 10.68 -4.55
N GLY A 137 -20.03 10.54 -3.23
CA GLY A 137 -20.49 9.40 -2.44
C GLY A 137 -19.61 8.15 -2.57
N GLY A 138 -18.51 8.20 -3.32
CA GLY A 138 -17.49 7.15 -3.35
C GLY A 138 -16.80 6.98 -2.00
N ARG A 139 -16.24 5.80 -1.76
CA ARG A 139 -15.56 5.46 -0.48
C ARG A 139 -14.06 5.30 -0.68
N PHE A 140 -13.30 5.68 0.34
CA PHE A 140 -11.89 5.31 0.46
C PHE A 140 -11.70 4.33 1.62
N VAL A 141 -10.98 3.25 1.37
CA VAL A 141 -10.57 2.27 2.39
C VAL A 141 -9.07 2.11 2.36
N THR A 142 -8.42 2.30 3.49
CA THR A 142 -6.98 2.16 3.59
C THR A 142 -6.58 1.22 4.72
N PHE A 143 -5.44 0.56 4.53
CA PHE A 143 -4.73 -0.17 5.56
C PHE A 143 -3.42 0.57 5.85
N THR A 144 -3.24 0.96 7.11
CA THR A 144 -2.08 1.72 7.56
C THR A 144 -1.72 1.34 8.99
N THR A 145 -0.54 1.73 9.46
CA THR A 145 -0.16 1.53 10.87
C THR A 145 -0.91 2.51 11.76
N ASN A 146 -1.38 2.03 12.92
CA ASN A 146 -1.81 2.93 13.98
C ASN A 146 -0.57 3.68 14.52
N PRO A 147 -0.53 5.03 14.45
CA PRO A 147 0.61 5.81 14.90
C PRO A 147 0.93 5.61 16.38
N ASP A 148 -0.04 5.27 17.23
CA ASP A 148 0.17 4.98 18.65
C ASP A 148 1.11 3.80 18.88
N LEU A 149 1.25 2.88 17.92
CA LEU A 149 2.18 1.76 17.98
C LEU A 149 3.63 2.22 18.25
N TYR A 150 3.99 3.39 17.75
CA TYR A 150 5.33 3.95 17.86
C TYR A 150 5.58 4.64 19.20
N LEU A 151 4.52 4.90 19.97
CA LEU A 151 4.57 5.61 21.26
C LEU A 151 4.59 4.66 22.46
N PHE A 152 4.30 3.37 22.28
CA PHE A 152 4.29 2.39 23.38
C PHE A 152 5.66 2.22 24.03
N GLN A 153 5.67 2.15 25.36
CA GLN A 153 6.84 1.82 26.16
C GLN A 153 6.47 0.73 27.19
N PRO A 154 7.28 -0.34 27.35
CA PRO A 154 8.41 -0.70 26.48
C PRO A 154 7.93 -1.06 25.05
N ARG A 155 8.79 -0.84 24.08
CA ARG A 155 8.49 -1.24 22.70
C ARG A 155 8.38 -2.75 22.58
N GLY A 156 7.40 -3.23 21.82
CA GLY A 156 7.20 -4.65 21.59
C GLY A 156 8.35 -5.27 20.79
N ASP A 157 8.66 -6.53 21.09
CA ASP A 157 9.53 -7.34 20.23
C ASP A 157 8.68 -8.06 19.18
N PHE A 158 8.82 -7.66 17.92
CA PHE A 158 8.07 -8.23 16.80
C PHE A 158 8.87 -9.27 15.99
N ARG A 159 10.14 -9.54 16.36
CA ARG A 159 10.98 -10.53 15.68
C ARG A 159 10.37 -11.94 15.63
N PRO A 160 9.65 -12.42 16.65
CA PRO A 160 8.94 -13.69 16.56
C PRO A 160 7.89 -13.77 15.44
N TYR A 161 7.44 -12.61 14.92
CA TYR A 161 6.51 -12.49 13.80
C TYR A 161 7.21 -12.21 12.47
N GLY A 162 8.54 -12.22 12.45
CA GLY A 162 9.34 -12.02 11.25
C GLY A 162 9.59 -10.55 10.86
N PHE A 163 9.41 -9.60 11.78
CA PHE A 163 9.73 -8.21 11.49
C PHE A 163 10.21 -7.44 12.72
N GLU A 164 10.89 -6.32 12.49
CA GLU A 164 11.31 -5.34 13.52
C GLU A 164 10.82 -3.95 13.11
N VAL A 165 10.52 -3.14 14.10
CA VAL A 165 10.19 -1.72 13.93
C VAL A 165 11.21 -0.89 14.70
N LEU A 166 12.00 -0.11 13.98
CA LEU A 166 13.02 0.76 14.55
C LEU A 166 12.52 2.20 14.51
N VAL A 167 12.50 2.83 15.65
CA VAL A 167 12.00 4.19 15.88
C VAL A 167 13.01 4.90 16.78
N GLU A 168 13.25 6.17 16.56
CA GLU A 168 14.07 7.00 17.45
C GLU A 168 13.46 7.09 18.85
N ASP A 169 14.28 7.42 19.86
CA ASP A 169 13.83 7.52 21.25
C ASP A 169 12.77 8.60 21.44
N GLN A 170 12.89 9.72 20.70
CA GLN A 170 11.87 10.76 20.64
C GLN A 170 11.19 10.72 19.29
N VAL A 171 9.88 10.46 19.31
CA VAL A 171 9.04 10.42 18.11
C VAL A 171 8.45 11.83 17.91
N TYR A 172 8.69 12.41 16.76
CA TYR A 172 8.17 13.72 16.35
C TYR A 172 7.51 13.63 14.97
N GLU A 173 6.70 14.57 14.58
CA GLU A 173 6.06 14.63 13.27
C GLU A 173 7.12 14.58 12.15
N GLY A 174 7.01 13.60 11.26
CA GLY A 174 7.98 13.36 10.19
C GLY A 174 9.18 12.51 10.62
N ALA A 175 9.22 11.99 11.87
CA ALA A 175 10.28 11.10 12.32
C ALA A 175 10.35 9.84 11.44
N PRO A 176 11.55 9.41 11.02
CA PRO A 176 11.68 8.20 10.22
C PRO A 176 11.35 6.95 11.05
N ILE A 177 10.61 6.06 10.44
CA ILE A 177 10.27 4.73 10.97
C ILE A 177 10.86 3.70 10.03
N THR A 178 11.70 2.81 10.53
CA THR A 178 12.30 1.75 9.73
C THR A 178 11.68 0.41 10.09
N TRP A 179 11.11 -0.25 9.10
CA TRP A 179 10.64 -1.63 9.18
C TRP A 179 11.68 -2.54 8.57
N ARG A 180 12.06 -3.60 9.28
CA ARG A 180 12.87 -4.69 8.77
C ARG A 180 12.01 -5.94 8.73
N ILE A 181 11.76 -6.47 7.53
CA ILE A 181 11.01 -7.70 7.33
C ILE A 181 12.02 -8.80 7.03
N HIS A 182 12.11 -9.76 7.94
CA HIS A 182 13.03 -10.89 7.85
C HIS A 182 12.42 -11.98 6.98
N MET A 183 13.19 -12.43 6.00
CA MET A 183 12.89 -13.56 5.13
C MET A 183 14.07 -14.53 5.22
N ASP A 184 13.92 -15.77 4.76
CA ASP A 184 14.91 -16.84 4.98
C ASP A 184 16.36 -16.42 4.70
N ASP A 185 16.63 -15.77 3.55
CA ASP A 185 17.98 -15.41 3.12
C ASP A 185 18.22 -13.89 3.01
N THR A 186 17.25 -13.05 3.36
CA THR A 186 17.35 -11.61 3.17
C THR A 186 16.45 -10.81 4.10
N VAL A 187 16.74 -9.52 4.20
CA VAL A 187 15.92 -8.56 4.97
C VAL A 187 15.47 -7.44 4.05
N LEU A 188 14.17 -7.27 3.95
CA LEU A 188 13.59 -6.09 3.30
C LEU A 188 13.55 -4.93 4.31
N VAL A 189 14.12 -3.80 3.94
CA VAL A 189 14.08 -2.58 4.74
C VAL A 189 13.13 -1.59 4.08
N ILE A 190 12.12 -1.16 4.84
CA ILE A 190 11.13 -0.16 4.41
C ILE A 190 11.25 1.04 5.34
N GLU A 191 11.37 2.23 4.76
CA GLU A 191 11.35 3.50 5.49
C GLU A 191 10.05 4.24 5.21
N ASN A 192 9.37 4.64 6.27
CA ASN A 192 8.20 5.49 6.26
C ASN A 192 8.27 6.51 7.41
N TYR A 193 7.21 7.25 7.65
CA TYR A 193 7.26 8.40 8.56
C TYR A 193 6.14 8.37 9.58
N TYR A 194 6.43 8.90 10.75
CA TYR A 194 5.42 9.10 11.78
C TYR A 194 4.62 10.37 11.50
N LEU A 195 3.31 10.23 11.40
CA LEU A 195 2.35 11.33 11.45
C LEU A 195 1.23 10.94 12.42
N PRO A 196 0.96 11.78 13.45
CA PRO A 196 -0.08 11.53 14.44
C PRO A 196 -1.49 11.76 13.88
#